data_8fbf95af95dde65bc5bc30ba286d6226
#
_entry.id   8fbf95af95dde65bc5bc30ba286d6226
#
_cell.length_a   1.000
_cell.length_b   1.000
_cell.length_c   1.000
_cell.angle_alpha   90.00
_cell.angle_beta   90.00
_cell.angle_gamma   90.00
#
_symmetry.space_group_name_H-M   'P 1'
#
loop_
_entity.id
_entity.type
_entity.pdbx_description
1 polymer ?
#
loop_
_entity_poly.entity_id
_entity_poly.type
_entity_poly.pdbx_seq_one_letter_code
_entity_poly.pdbx_strand_id
1 'polypeptide(L)'
;MLGQWLDWSLDGQLPAASKGGFASGTYHLHAPGILELVPHTASQDAHACIFSAAIHGNETAPVELVGEWLSAIEAGAITLGAPVLVILGNLPALKAQQRFLTTNLNRLFNRELVAEGEEPDRARELMAAVDSFYARHSLFPKLHYDLHTAIRDSRYPRFVVEPFAESTTVPCQWGWLAAAGMQAVLHQHQHSWTFSHYSKHYHAAQAFTFELGRVAPFGQNDMPSLKPMRALLTALSEGRPPASKAASQLLFFQVHHELMRQTDSFQLCFAEDIANFSRFEPNTLLAQDGEAGDFWVGDTPLYVVFPNANVEVGARAALLVAPIE
;
A
#
# COMPACT_ATOMS: atom_id res chain seq x y z
N MET A 1 9.36 4.02 -23.86
CA MET A 1 8.44 2.90 -23.69
C MET A 1 8.00 2.73 -22.24
N LEU A 2 8.90 2.54 -21.27
CA LEU A 2 8.51 2.48 -19.84
C LEU A 2 7.79 3.77 -19.41
N GLY A 3 8.21 4.93 -19.92
CA GLY A 3 7.54 6.20 -19.71
C GLY A 3 6.13 6.31 -20.31
N GLN A 4 5.78 5.44 -21.27
CA GLN A 4 4.43 5.38 -21.88
C GLN A 4 3.56 4.26 -21.29
N TRP A 5 4.11 3.48 -20.36
CA TRP A 5 3.40 2.33 -19.78
C TRP A 5 2.11 2.73 -19.05
N LEU A 6 2.10 3.87 -18.38
CA LEU A 6 0.90 4.39 -17.73
C LEU A 6 -0.22 4.66 -18.75
N ASP A 7 0.10 5.33 -19.86
CA ASP A 7 -0.88 5.65 -20.91
C ASP A 7 -1.47 4.38 -21.51
N TRP A 8 -0.62 3.42 -21.89
CA TRP A 8 -1.09 2.13 -22.42
C TRP A 8 -1.94 1.36 -21.41
N SER A 9 -1.56 1.39 -20.14
CA SER A 9 -2.32 0.74 -19.08
C SER A 9 -3.69 1.36 -18.90
N LEU A 10 -3.78 2.70 -18.92
CA LEU A 10 -5.05 3.44 -18.81
C LEU A 10 -5.96 3.23 -20.03
N ASP A 11 -5.38 3.04 -21.20
CA ASP A 11 -6.12 2.75 -22.43
C ASP A 11 -6.56 1.28 -22.53
N GLY A 12 -6.14 0.43 -21.57
CA GLY A 12 -6.43 -1.00 -21.56
C GLY A 12 -5.76 -1.75 -22.73
N GLN A 13 -4.70 -1.16 -23.29
CA GLN A 13 -4.01 -1.71 -24.45
C GLN A 13 -2.60 -2.14 -24.09
N LEU A 14 -2.12 -3.18 -24.78
CA LEU A 14 -0.71 -3.54 -24.76
C LEU A 14 -0.11 -3.21 -26.14
N PRO A 15 1.13 -2.72 -26.18
CA PRO A 15 1.83 -2.56 -27.45
C PRO A 15 2.02 -3.91 -28.15
N ALA A 16 2.19 -3.89 -29.48
CA ALA A 16 2.41 -5.11 -30.27
C ALA A 16 3.62 -5.94 -29.76
N ALA A 17 4.64 -5.27 -29.20
CA ALA A 17 5.75 -5.91 -28.51
C ALA A 17 5.56 -5.79 -26.98
N SER A 18 5.02 -6.86 -26.37
CA SER A 18 4.86 -6.94 -24.91
C SER A 18 6.16 -7.21 -24.15
N LYS A 19 7.26 -7.45 -24.86
CA LYS A 19 8.60 -7.70 -24.30
C LYS A 19 9.64 -6.87 -25.01
N GLY A 20 10.70 -6.49 -24.30
CA GLY A 20 11.84 -5.78 -24.87
C GLY A 20 12.96 -5.61 -23.86
N GLY A 21 13.97 -4.81 -24.23
CA GLY A 21 15.15 -4.58 -23.40
C GLY A 21 15.42 -3.10 -23.19
N PHE A 22 16.18 -2.82 -22.15
CA PHE A 22 16.80 -1.53 -21.83
C PHE A 22 18.22 -1.78 -21.31
N ALA A 23 18.98 -0.75 -21.05
CA ALA A 23 20.43 -0.84 -20.80
C ALA A 23 20.83 -1.90 -19.73
N SER A 24 20.06 -2.05 -18.66
CA SER A 24 20.40 -2.95 -17.53
C SER A 24 19.48 -4.17 -17.38
N GLY A 25 18.51 -4.36 -18.27
CA GLY A 25 17.55 -5.46 -18.12
C GLY A 25 16.58 -5.60 -19.28
N THR A 26 15.59 -6.44 -19.05
CA THR A 26 14.45 -6.67 -19.94
C THR A 26 13.15 -6.35 -19.22
N TYR A 27 12.10 -6.10 -20.01
CA TYR A 27 10.76 -5.93 -19.49
C TYR A 27 9.78 -6.90 -20.13
N HIS A 28 8.72 -7.23 -19.37
CA HIS A 28 7.59 -7.99 -19.87
C HIS A 28 6.28 -7.35 -19.37
N LEU A 29 5.46 -6.90 -20.31
CA LEU A 29 4.08 -6.43 -20.06
C LEU A 29 3.17 -7.66 -20.06
N HIS A 30 2.74 -8.10 -18.88
CA HIS A 30 1.88 -9.28 -18.73
C HIS A 30 0.43 -8.95 -19.05
N ALA A 31 -0.04 -7.79 -18.61
CA ALA A 31 -1.37 -7.25 -18.84
C ALA A 31 -1.34 -5.72 -18.64
N PRO A 32 -2.41 -4.97 -18.97
CA PRO A 32 -2.51 -3.57 -18.60
C PRO A 32 -2.27 -3.39 -17.08
N GLY A 33 -1.35 -2.50 -16.73
CA GLY A 33 -0.96 -2.26 -15.34
C GLY A 33 -0.14 -3.36 -14.67
N ILE A 34 0.37 -4.36 -15.39
CA ILE A 34 1.23 -5.42 -14.84
C ILE A 34 2.52 -5.51 -15.65
N LEU A 35 3.60 -4.97 -15.11
CA LEU A 35 4.91 -4.87 -15.75
C LEU A 35 5.98 -5.57 -14.92
N GLU A 36 6.68 -6.52 -15.50
CA GLU A 36 7.85 -7.17 -14.89
C GLU A 36 9.15 -6.64 -15.50
N LEU A 37 10.10 -6.29 -14.64
CA LEU A 37 11.46 -5.91 -14.99
C LEU A 37 12.43 -6.97 -14.47
N VAL A 38 13.31 -7.48 -15.37
CA VAL A 38 14.28 -8.52 -15.02
C VAL A 38 15.68 -7.99 -15.34
N PRO A 39 16.60 -7.92 -14.36
CA PRO A 39 17.96 -7.45 -14.61
C PRO A 39 18.75 -8.43 -15.49
N HIS A 40 19.69 -7.93 -16.29
CA HIS A 40 20.64 -8.79 -16.99
C HIS A 40 21.52 -9.59 -16.02
N THR A 41 21.85 -8.98 -14.88
CA THR A 41 22.59 -9.61 -13.78
C THR A 41 22.00 -9.14 -12.47
N ALA A 42 21.53 -10.08 -11.67
CA ALA A 42 21.01 -9.77 -10.34
C ALA A 42 22.15 -9.55 -9.35
N SER A 43 22.01 -8.56 -8.46
CA SER A 43 22.92 -8.32 -7.36
C SER A 43 22.77 -9.39 -6.28
N GLN A 44 23.81 -9.56 -5.45
CA GLN A 44 23.81 -10.55 -4.37
C GLN A 44 22.75 -10.24 -3.30
N ASP A 45 22.52 -8.95 -3.01
CA ASP A 45 21.55 -8.47 -2.02
C ASP A 45 20.17 -8.18 -2.62
N ALA A 46 19.91 -8.67 -3.84
CA ALA A 46 18.65 -8.42 -4.53
C ALA A 46 17.47 -9.11 -3.82
N HIS A 47 16.32 -8.44 -3.87
CA HIS A 47 15.02 -8.98 -3.47
C HIS A 47 14.14 -9.16 -4.71
N ALA A 48 13.21 -10.10 -4.67
CA ALA A 48 12.09 -10.11 -5.60
C ALA A 48 11.09 -9.03 -5.12
N CYS A 49 11.14 -7.85 -5.74
CA CYS A 49 10.39 -6.68 -5.32
C CYS A 49 9.06 -6.56 -6.05
N ILE A 50 7.98 -6.30 -5.32
CA ILE A 50 6.71 -5.83 -5.90
C ILE A 50 6.50 -4.39 -5.43
N PHE A 51 6.27 -3.48 -6.38
CA PHE A 51 5.86 -2.11 -6.14
C PHE A 51 4.48 -1.92 -6.77
N SER A 52 3.46 -1.75 -5.94
CA SER A 52 2.08 -1.53 -6.39
C SER A 52 1.61 -0.12 -6.06
N ALA A 53 0.74 0.41 -6.93
CA ALA A 53 0.09 1.70 -6.79
C ALA A 53 -1.31 1.62 -7.39
N ALA A 54 -2.13 2.65 -7.21
CA ALA A 54 -3.47 2.74 -7.77
C ALA A 54 -4.40 1.56 -7.42
N ILE A 55 -4.23 0.92 -6.27
CA ILE A 55 -5.23 0.01 -5.71
C ILE A 55 -6.52 0.81 -5.43
N HIS A 56 -6.37 2.07 -5.01
CA HIS A 56 -7.42 3.07 -5.06
C HIS A 56 -7.10 4.09 -6.17
N GLY A 57 -8.05 4.30 -7.08
CA GLY A 57 -7.80 5.06 -8.30
C GLY A 57 -7.64 6.58 -8.13
N ASN A 58 -8.07 7.14 -7.00
CA ASN A 58 -7.88 8.56 -6.72
C ASN A 58 -6.53 8.88 -6.01
N GLU A 59 -5.68 7.89 -5.77
CA GLU A 59 -4.41 8.00 -5.07
C GLU A 59 -3.26 8.13 -6.07
N THR A 60 -3.03 9.34 -6.57
CA THR A 60 -2.19 9.59 -7.75
C THR A 60 -0.69 9.76 -7.45
N ALA A 61 -0.30 10.22 -6.25
CA ALA A 61 1.10 10.43 -5.90
C ALA A 61 1.98 9.17 -6.06
N PRO A 62 1.51 7.96 -5.65
CA PRO A 62 2.24 6.72 -5.89
C PRO A 62 2.43 6.42 -7.38
N VAL A 63 1.43 6.74 -8.21
CA VAL A 63 1.50 6.53 -9.67
C VAL A 63 2.55 7.45 -10.30
N GLU A 64 2.57 8.73 -9.92
CA GLU A 64 3.59 9.70 -10.36
C GLU A 64 5.00 9.25 -9.91
N LEU A 65 5.14 8.81 -8.67
CA LEU A 65 6.42 8.31 -8.13
C LEU A 65 6.95 7.11 -8.93
N VAL A 66 6.09 6.13 -9.23
CA VAL A 66 6.43 4.95 -10.03
C VAL A 66 6.76 5.36 -11.47
N GLY A 67 6.01 6.30 -12.05
CA GLY A 67 6.27 6.82 -13.41
C GLY A 67 7.63 7.51 -13.53
N GLU A 68 8.00 8.37 -12.56
CA GLU A 68 9.31 9.01 -12.50
C GLU A 68 10.44 7.97 -12.35
N TRP A 69 10.24 6.97 -11.49
CA TRP A 69 11.20 5.91 -11.26
C TRP A 69 11.40 5.04 -12.51
N LEU A 70 10.33 4.65 -13.23
CA LEU A 70 10.40 3.92 -14.51
C LEU A 70 11.12 4.72 -15.58
N SER A 71 10.84 6.02 -15.68
CA SER A 71 11.52 6.92 -16.61
C SER A 71 13.03 7.01 -16.34
N ALA A 72 13.43 6.99 -15.07
CA ALA A 72 14.84 6.99 -14.68
C ALA A 72 15.55 5.66 -15.04
N ILE A 73 14.86 4.53 -14.95
CA ILE A 73 15.38 3.23 -15.42
C ILE A 73 15.56 3.25 -16.95
N GLU A 74 14.56 3.73 -17.68
CA GLU A 74 14.62 3.80 -19.16
C GLU A 74 15.76 4.73 -19.62
N ALA A 75 15.97 5.84 -18.95
CA ALA A 75 17.06 6.78 -19.21
C ALA A 75 18.46 6.27 -18.78
N GLY A 76 18.54 5.11 -18.12
CA GLY A 76 19.80 4.57 -17.60
C GLY A 76 20.34 5.28 -16.35
N ALA A 77 19.55 6.15 -15.74
CA ALA A 77 19.91 6.81 -14.47
C ALA A 77 19.79 5.87 -13.27
N ILE A 78 19.03 4.80 -13.39
CA ILE A 78 18.92 3.70 -12.42
C ILE A 78 19.33 2.41 -13.14
N THR A 79 20.30 1.68 -12.58
CA THR A 79 20.74 0.38 -13.09
C THR A 79 19.97 -0.71 -12.39
N LEU A 80 19.17 -1.48 -13.12
CA LEU A 80 18.41 -2.59 -12.53
C LEU A 80 19.36 -3.70 -12.08
N GLY A 81 19.26 -4.11 -10.83
CA GLY A 81 20.01 -5.20 -10.21
C GLY A 81 19.13 -6.19 -9.44
N ALA A 82 17.81 -5.98 -9.43
CA ALA A 82 16.83 -6.86 -8.79
C ALA A 82 15.63 -7.11 -9.71
N PRO A 83 14.96 -8.27 -9.66
CA PRO A 83 13.69 -8.46 -10.35
C PRO A 83 12.60 -7.62 -9.68
N VAL A 84 11.82 -6.89 -10.47
CA VAL A 84 10.75 -6.02 -9.98
C VAL A 84 9.46 -6.27 -10.75
N LEU A 85 8.36 -6.51 -10.04
CA LEU A 85 7.01 -6.47 -10.57
C LEU A 85 6.37 -5.13 -10.19
N VAL A 86 5.95 -4.38 -11.20
CA VAL A 86 5.26 -3.09 -11.03
C VAL A 86 3.78 -3.29 -11.34
N ILE A 87 2.93 -2.85 -10.41
CA ILE A 87 1.48 -3.04 -10.54
C ILE A 87 0.76 -1.69 -10.40
N LEU A 88 -0.14 -1.41 -11.36
CA LEU A 88 -1.22 -0.44 -11.21
C LEU A 88 -2.52 -1.23 -11.02
N GLY A 89 -3.14 -1.10 -9.84
CA GLY A 89 -4.22 -1.98 -9.42
C GLY A 89 -5.52 -1.75 -10.18
N ASN A 90 -6.29 -0.75 -9.80
CA ASN A 90 -7.64 -0.46 -10.30
C ASN A 90 -7.59 0.59 -11.43
N LEU A 91 -7.26 0.17 -12.63
CA LEU A 91 -7.12 1.08 -13.78
C LEU A 91 -8.42 1.81 -14.15
N PRO A 92 -9.62 1.20 -14.16
CA PRO A 92 -10.87 1.92 -14.41
C PRO A 92 -11.14 2.99 -13.34
N ALA A 93 -10.92 2.71 -12.07
CA ALA A 93 -11.07 3.69 -11.00
C ALA A 93 -10.02 4.81 -11.10
N LEU A 94 -8.77 4.50 -11.49
CA LEU A 94 -7.72 5.49 -11.74
C LEU A 94 -8.10 6.43 -12.88
N LYS A 95 -8.62 5.90 -13.98
CA LYS A 95 -9.12 6.69 -15.12
C LYS A 95 -10.28 7.59 -14.73
N ALA A 96 -11.18 7.09 -13.87
CA ALA A 96 -12.32 7.84 -13.34
C ALA A 96 -11.94 8.78 -12.19
N GLN A 97 -10.72 8.73 -11.67
CA GLN A 97 -10.24 9.44 -10.47
C GLN A 97 -11.14 9.18 -9.24
N GLN A 98 -11.64 7.96 -9.13
CA GLN A 98 -12.45 7.49 -8.01
C GLN A 98 -11.66 6.49 -7.16
N ARG A 99 -12.03 6.38 -5.89
CA ARG A 99 -11.38 5.42 -4.99
C ARG A 99 -11.53 3.98 -5.49
N PHE A 100 -12.74 3.59 -5.85
CA PHE A 100 -13.13 2.33 -6.51
C PHE A 100 -14.45 2.58 -7.26
N LEU A 101 -14.86 1.67 -8.12
CA LEU A 101 -16.10 1.83 -8.89
C LEU A 101 -17.31 1.19 -8.18
N THR A 102 -17.21 -0.08 -7.82
CA THR A 102 -18.27 -0.84 -7.16
C THR A 102 -17.83 -1.44 -5.84
N THR A 103 -16.65 -2.06 -5.82
CA THR A 103 -16.16 -2.78 -4.66
C THR A 103 -14.72 -2.37 -4.34
N ASN A 104 -14.43 -2.13 -3.07
CA ASN A 104 -13.09 -1.76 -2.66
C ASN A 104 -12.08 -2.88 -2.93
N LEU A 105 -11.30 -2.73 -4.01
CA LEU A 105 -10.29 -3.70 -4.43
C LEU A 105 -9.36 -4.12 -3.27
N ASN A 106 -9.02 -3.18 -2.36
CA ASN A 106 -8.14 -3.46 -1.22
C ASN A 106 -8.84 -4.22 -0.06
N ARG A 107 -9.88 -5.00 -0.36
CA ARG A 107 -10.55 -5.96 0.54
C ARG A 107 -10.75 -7.32 -0.11
N LEU A 108 -10.24 -7.52 -1.33
CA LEU A 108 -10.55 -8.66 -2.18
C LEU A 108 -9.38 -9.64 -2.36
N PHE A 109 -8.22 -9.38 -1.74
CA PHE A 109 -7.02 -10.19 -1.95
C PHE A 109 -7.00 -11.44 -1.06
N ASN A 110 -7.95 -12.33 -1.32
CA ASN A 110 -8.11 -13.61 -0.64
C ASN A 110 -8.29 -14.73 -1.68
N ARG A 111 -7.57 -15.84 -1.54
CA ARG A 111 -7.68 -17.00 -2.43
C ARG A 111 -9.06 -17.66 -2.43
N GLU A 112 -9.84 -17.45 -1.38
CA GLU A 112 -11.22 -17.95 -1.24
C GLU A 112 -12.26 -16.95 -1.78
N LEU A 113 -11.84 -15.91 -2.50
CA LEU A 113 -12.73 -14.88 -3.05
C LEU A 113 -13.74 -15.48 -4.03
N VAL A 114 -15.02 -15.42 -3.66
CA VAL A 114 -16.14 -15.91 -4.48
C VAL A 114 -16.94 -14.77 -5.15
N ALA A 115 -16.69 -13.51 -4.79
CA ALA A 115 -17.38 -12.37 -5.37
C ALA A 115 -17.12 -12.27 -6.89
N GLU A 116 -18.11 -11.75 -7.63
CA GLU A 116 -18.07 -11.52 -9.07
C GLU A 116 -18.05 -10.03 -9.37
N GLY A 117 -17.52 -9.64 -10.53
CA GLY A 117 -17.45 -8.27 -11.02
C GLY A 117 -16.04 -7.84 -11.41
N GLU A 118 -15.91 -6.62 -11.93
CA GLU A 118 -14.65 -6.13 -12.48
C GLU A 118 -13.53 -6.04 -11.44
N GLU A 119 -13.79 -5.50 -10.24
CA GLU A 119 -12.78 -5.42 -9.18
C GLU A 119 -12.43 -6.79 -8.58
N PRO A 120 -13.38 -7.72 -8.31
CA PRO A 120 -13.05 -9.10 -7.97
C PRO A 120 -12.23 -9.84 -9.03
N ASP A 121 -12.55 -9.69 -10.32
CA ASP A 121 -11.77 -10.31 -11.40
C ASP A 121 -10.35 -9.71 -11.47
N ARG A 122 -10.24 -8.38 -11.30
CA ARG A 122 -8.94 -7.73 -11.21
C ARG A 122 -8.13 -8.20 -9.99
N ALA A 123 -8.76 -8.41 -8.84
CA ALA A 123 -8.08 -8.97 -7.67
C ALA A 123 -7.47 -10.34 -7.98
N ARG A 124 -8.23 -11.23 -8.65
CA ARG A 124 -7.74 -12.56 -9.07
C ARG A 124 -6.55 -12.46 -10.04
N GLU A 125 -6.63 -11.57 -11.01
CA GLU A 125 -5.54 -11.31 -11.96
C GLU A 125 -4.27 -10.83 -11.25
N LEU A 126 -4.40 -9.89 -10.31
CA LEU A 126 -3.27 -9.37 -9.54
C LEU A 126 -2.67 -10.43 -8.60
N MET A 127 -3.51 -11.23 -7.92
CA MET A 127 -3.04 -12.36 -7.11
C MET A 127 -2.26 -13.37 -7.94
N ALA A 128 -2.76 -13.74 -9.13
CA ALA A 128 -2.07 -14.64 -10.05
C ALA A 128 -0.73 -14.07 -10.55
N ALA A 129 -0.65 -12.75 -10.78
CA ALA A 129 0.58 -12.08 -11.14
C ALA A 129 1.63 -12.14 -10.03
N VAL A 130 1.24 -11.90 -8.77
CA VAL A 130 2.09 -12.03 -7.58
C VAL A 130 2.60 -13.46 -7.42
N ASP A 131 1.69 -14.45 -7.49
CA ASP A 131 2.03 -15.87 -7.36
C ASP A 131 3.06 -16.29 -8.41
N SER A 132 2.80 -15.91 -9.67
CA SER A 132 3.69 -16.22 -10.81
C SER A 132 5.05 -15.54 -10.68
N PHE A 133 5.09 -14.28 -10.27
CA PHE A 133 6.33 -13.54 -10.08
C PHE A 133 7.19 -14.15 -8.97
N TYR A 134 6.63 -14.41 -7.79
CA TYR A 134 7.40 -15.03 -6.72
C TYR A 134 7.81 -16.47 -6.99
N ALA A 135 7.05 -17.20 -7.81
CA ALA A 135 7.46 -18.53 -8.27
C ALA A 135 8.68 -18.47 -9.19
N ARG A 136 8.69 -17.52 -10.16
CA ARG A 136 9.84 -17.33 -11.07
C ARG A 136 11.11 -16.86 -10.35
N HIS A 137 10.94 -16.05 -9.31
CA HIS A 137 12.03 -15.43 -8.57
C HIS A 137 12.18 -16.03 -7.15
N SER A 138 11.91 -17.31 -6.99
CA SER A 138 11.84 -18.01 -5.69
C SER A 138 13.15 -18.04 -4.90
N LEU A 139 14.29 -17.79 -5.54
CA LEU A 139 15.61 -17.75 -4.89
C LEU A 139 15.88 -16.42 -4.17
N PHE A 140 15.09 -15.38 -4.42
CA PHE A 140 15.26 -14.07 -3.80
C PHE A 140 14.36 -13.92 -2.57
N PRO A 141 14.82 -13.20 -1.52
CA PRO A 141 13.91 -12.72 -0.47
C PRO A 141 12.78 -11.90 -1.08
N LYS A 142 11.55 -12.11 -0.62
CA LYS A 142 10.34 -11.50 -1.18
C LYS A 142 10.00 -10.19 -0.48
N LEU A 143 9.63 -9.18 -1.27
CA LEU A 143 9.26 -7.86 -0.76
C LEU A 143 8.07 -7.31 -1.54
N HIS A 144 7.08 -6.72 -0.85
CA HIS A 144 5.95 -6.03 -1.48
C HIS A 144 5.68 -4.70 -0.76
N TYR A 145 5.89 -3.58 -1.46
CA TYR A 145 5.53 -2.25 -1.01
C TYR A 145 4.32 -1.75 -1.80
N ASP A 146 3.17 -1.73 -1.12
CA ASP A 146 1.89 -1.27 -1.67
C ASP A 146 1.71 0.21 -1.33
N LEU A 147 1.80 1.06 -2.36
CA LEU A 147 1.93 2.50 -2.20
C LEU A 147 0.56 3.16 -2.31
N HIS A 148 0.17 3.87 -1.25
CA HIS A 148 -1.10 4.57 -1.09
C HIS A 148 -0.92 6.02 -0.64
N THR A 149 -2.03 6.74 -0.62
CA THR A 149 -2.19 8.03 0.06
C THR A 149 -3.48 8.04 0.86
N ALA A 150 -3.49 8.76 1.98
CA ALA A 150 -4.66 8.84 2.84
C ALA A 150 -5.67 9.89 2.36
N ILE A 151 -6.96 9.59 2.47
CA ILE A 151 -8.05 10.55 2.18
C ILE A 151 -8.02 11.69 3.20
N ARG A 152 -7.68 11.39 4.46
CA ARG A 152 -7.68 12.31 5.59
C ARG A 152 -6.29 12.78 5.93
N ASP A 153 -6.21 13.95 6.56
CA ASP A 153 -5.00 14.39 7.21
C ASP A 153 -4.55 13.39 8.29
N SER A 154 -3.29 13.43 8.64
CA SER A 154 -2.71 12.55 9.64
C SER A 154 -1.74 13.32 10.54
N ARG A 155 -1.72 13.00 11.84
CA ARG A 155 -0.70 13.50 12.78
C ARG A 155 0.69 13.01 12.39
N TYR A 156 0.72 11.87 11.71
CA TYR A 156 1.91 11.29 11.07
C TYR A 156 1.61 11.17 9.58
N PRO A 157 1.88 12.21 8.77
CA PRO A 157 1.52 12.25 7.34
C PRO A 157 2.03 11.07 6.53
N ARG A 158 3.17 10.49 6.93
CA ARG A 158 3.72 9.28 6.30
C ARG A 158 3.84 8.17 7.33
N PHE A 159 3.10 7.11 7.11
CA PHE A 159 3.13 5.93 7.96
C PHE A 159 2.95 4.65 7.15
N VAL A 160 3.22 3.53 7.75
CA VAL A 160 2.97 2.22 7.15
C VAL A 160 1.99 1.42 7.98
N VAL A 161 1.20 0.60 7.29
CA VAL A 161 0.41 -0.45 7.90
C VAL A 161 1.14 -1.77 7.65
N GLU A 162 1.54 -2.43 8.73
CA GLU A 162 2.05 -3.80 8.67
C GLU A 162 0.87 -4.78 8.75
N PRO A 163 0.65 -5.60 7.71
CA PRO A 163 -0.41 -6.60 7.74
C PRO A 163 -0.14 -7.67 8.80
N PHE A 164 -1.20 -8.17 9.40
CA PHE A 164 -1.15 -9.34 10.29
C PHE A 164 -0.71 -10.58 9.52
N ALA A 165 0.25 -11.32 10.04
CA ALA A 165 0.66 -12.64 9.57
C ALA A 165 1.52 -13.35 10.62
N GLU A 166 1.68 -14.67 10.49
CA GLU A 166 2.59 -15.44 11.33
C GLU A 166 4.07 -15.13 11.05
N SER A 167 4.39 -14.70 9.82
CA SER A 167 5.75 -14.31 9.44
C SER A 167 6.14 -12.96 10.05
N THR A 168 7.32 -12.92 10.64
CA THR A 168 7.85 -11.72 11.29
C THR A 168 8.53 -10.78 10.28
N THR A 169 8.50 -9.49 10.58
CA THR A 169 9.26 -8.49 9.84
C THR A 169 10.71 -8.50 10.28
N VAL A 170 11.64 -8.53 9.30
CA VAL A 170 13.07 -8.49 9.59
C VAL A 170 13.50 -7.10 10.09
N PRO A 171 14.38 -7.00 11.09
CA PRO A 171 14.69 -5.73 11.76
C PRO A 171 15.20 -4.60 10.85
N CYS A 172 15.89 -4.93 9.76
CA CYS A 172 16.41 -3.93 8.82
C CYS A 172 15.29 -3.13 8.13
N GLN A 173 14.08 -3.70 7.98
CA GLN A 173 12.93 -2.99 7.40
C GLN A 173 12.63 -1.70 8.16
N TRP A 174 12.66 -1.73 9.49
CA TRP A 174 12.39 -0.55 10.32
C TRP A 174 13.37 0.59 10.03
N GLY A 175 14.65 0.26 9.88
CA GLY A 175 15.65 1.25 9.50
C GLY A 175 15.45 1.84 8.11
N TRP A 176 15.04 1.03 7.14
CA TRP A 176 14.73 1.47 5.78
C TRP A 176 13.50 2.36 5.74
N LEU A 177 12.44 1.98 6.48
CA LEU A 177 11.21 2.77 6.60
C LEU A 177 11.48 4.14 7.24
N ALA A 178 12.27 4.18 8.32
CA ALA A 178 12.67 5.43 8.96
C ALA A 178 13.49 6.33 8.01
N ALA A 179 14.40 5.74 7.20
CA ALA A 179 15.18 6.48 6.20
C ALA A 179 14.32 6.97 5.04
N ALA A 180 13.28 6.21 4.66
CA ALA A 180 12.30 6.62 3.66
C ALA A 180 11.33 7.72 4.15
N GLY A 181 11.47 8.15 5.41
CA GLY A 181 10.69 9.24 5.98
C GLY A 181 9.35 8.81 6.57
N MET A 182 9.14 7.51 6.84
CA MET A 182 8.00 7.06 7.60
C MET A 182 8.12 7.51 9.06
N GLN A 183 7.01 7.86 9.68
CA GLN A 183 6.93 8.42 11.04
C GLN A 183 6.27 7.45 12.01
N ALA A 184 5.37 6.61 11.51
CA ALA A 184 4.65 5.65 12.32
C ALA A 184 4.47 4.31 11.61
N VAL A 185 4.30 3.26 12.40
CA VAL A 185 3.96 1.89 11.99
C VAL A 185 2.69 1.49 12.72
N LEU A 186 1.69 1.04 11.97
CA LEU A 186 0.46 0.48 12.51
C LEU A 186 0.46 -1.04 12.29
N HIS A 187 0.56 -1.80 13.36
CA HIS A 187 0.44 -3.26 13.33
C HIS A 187 -1.03 -3.68 13.31
N GLN A 188 -1.42 -4.43 12.28
CA GLN A 188 -2.74 -5.06 12.21
C GLN A 188 -2.81 -6.28 13.13
N HIS A 189 -3.98 -6.56 13.69
CA HIS A 189 -4.23 -7.63 14.66
C HIS A 189 -4.97 -8.82 14.07
N GLN A 190 -5.48 -8.67 12.84
CA GLN A 190 -6.23 -9.72 12.12
C GLN A 190 -6.09 -9.57 10.60
N HIS A 191 -6.55 -10.58 9.86
CA HIS A 191 -6.52 -10.58 8.41
C HIS A 191 -7.35 -9.42 7.83
N SER A 192 -6.71 -8.60 7.00
CA SER A 192 -7.32 -7.40 6.40
C SER A 192 -7.67 -7.55 4.92
N TRP A 193 -7.20 -8.63 4.29
CA TRP A 193 -7.37 -8.95 2.86
C TRP A 193 -6.96 -7.81 1.91
N THR A 194 -5.98 -7.00 2.35
CA THR A 194 -5.34 -5.98 1.54
C THR A 194 -4.29 -6.59 0.61
N PHE A 195 -3.82 -5.84 -0.38
CA PHE A 195 -2.85 -6.37 -1.34
C PHE A 195 -1.51 -6.71 -0.69
N SER A 196 -1.01 -5.85 0.19
CA SER A 196 0.18 -6.14 0.99
C SER A 196 -0.02 -7.35 1.91
N HIS A 197 -1.24 -7.51 2.50
CA HIS A 197 -1.57 -8.69 3.32
C HIS A 197 -1.47 -9.98 2.51
N TYR A 198 -1.94 -10.00 1.26
CA TYR A 198 -1.82 -11.17 0.39
C TYR A 198 -0.39 -11.67 0.28
N SER A 199 0.53 -10.78 -0.03
CA SER A 199 1.95 -11.12 -0.16
C SER A 199 2.58 -11.55 1.16
N LYS A 200 2.24 -10.90 2.27
CA LYS A 200 2.75 -11.28 3.59
C LYS A 200 2.21 -12.63 4.03
N HIS A 201 0.91 -12.86 3.90
CA HIS A 201 0.23 -14.05 4.37
C HIS A 201 0.56 -15.29 3.54
N TYR A 202 0.43 -15.21 2.19
CA TYR A 202 0.59 -16.39 1.33
C TYR A 202 2.03 -16.64 0.87
N HIS A 203 2.90 -15.63 0.93
CA HIS A 203 4.27 -15.72 0.42
C HIS A 203 5.35 -15.43 1.46
N ALA A 204 4.98 -15.10 2.70
CA ALA A 204 5.91 -14.66 3.74
C ALA A 204 6.80 -13.49 3.31
N ALA A 205 6.28 -12.63 2.41
CA ALA A 205 7.01 -11.47 1.93
C ALA A 205 7.14 -10.41 3.03
N GLN A 206 8.22 -9.63 3.02
CA GLN A 206 8.28 -8.39 3.76
C GLN A 206 7.36 -7.38 3.08
N ALA A 207 6.14 -7.20 3.61
CA ALA A 207 5.09 -6.46 2.93
C ALA A 207 4.43 -5.42 3.83
N PHE A 208 4.19 -4.23 3.25
CA PHE A 208 3.60 -3.08 3.95
C PHE A 208 2.69 -2.31 3.00
N THR A 209 1.61 -1.73 3.56
CA THR A 209 0.86 -0.65 2.90
C THR A 209 1.47 0.68 3.36
N PHE A 210 1.93 1.49 2.40
CA PHE A 210 2.52 2.80 2.65
C PHE A 210 1.48 3.89 2.47
N GLU A 211 1.30 4.74 3.46
CA GLU A 211 0.51 5.97 3.37
C GLU A 211 1.47 7.15 3.20
N LEU A 212 1.55 7.69 1.99
CA LEU A 212 2.59 8.64 1.57
C LEU A 212 2.16 10.13 1.64
N GLY A 213 1.16 10.42 2.44
CA GLY A 213 0.57 11.75 2.62
C GLY A 213 -0.88 11.79 2.17
N ARG A 214 -1.41 12.99 1.96
CA ARG A 214 -2.81 13.20 1.58
C ARG A 214 -3.01 13.01 0.09
N VAL A 215 -4.17 12.46 -0.28
CA VAL A 215 -4.60 12.33 -1.68
C VAL A 215 -4.71 13.70 -2.37
N ALA A 216 -4.21 13.79 -3.60
CA ALA A 216 -4.35 14.94 -4.48
C ALA A 216 -4.50 14.48 -5.94
N PRO A 217 -5.02 15.32 -6.85
CA PRO A 217 -5.06 15.02 -8.28
C PRO A 217 -3.66 14.92 -8.89
N PHE A 218 -3.53 14.29 -10.06
CA PHE A 218 -2.31 14.29 -10.85
C PHE A 218 -1.73 15.70 -11.04
N GLY A 219 -0.42 15.83 -10.90
CA GLY A 219 0.30 17.09 -11.05
C GLY A 219 0.16 18.07 -9.86
N GLN A 220 -0.61 17.71 -8.82
CA GLN A 220 -0.78 18.53 -7.61
C GLN A 220 -0.17 17.89 -6.36
N ASN A 221 0.48 16.76 -6.52
CA ASN A 221 1.15 16.05 -5.43
C ASN A 221 2.47 16.73 -5.04
N ASP A 222 2.81 16.71 -3.74
CA ASP A 222 4.10 17.17 -3.23
C ASP A 222 5.21 16.13 -3.50
N MET A 223 5.57 15.95 -4.77
CA MET A 223 6.59 15.00 -5.20
C MET A 223 7.98 15.23 -4.56
N PRO A 224 8.44 16.47 -4.29
CA PRO A 224 9.67 16.71 -3.55
C PRO A 224 9.71 16.03 -2.18
N SER A 225 8.58 15.94 -1.47
CA SER A 225 8.50 15.26 -0.16
C SER A 225 8.68 13.75 -0.25
N LEU A 226 8.47 13.15 -1.43
CA LEU A 226 8.59 11.71 -1.68
C LEU A 226 10.01 11.28 -2.11
N LYS A 227 10.98 12.21 -2.21
CA LYS A 227 12.39 11.89 -2.54
C LYS A 227 12.99 10.76 -1.69
N PRO A 228 12.77 10.68 -0.36
CA PRO A 228 13.30 9.59 0.44
C PRO A 228 12.68 8.23 0.06
N MET A 229 11.38 8.19 -0.23
CA MET A 229 10.70 6.98 -0.70
C MET A 229 11.23 6.56 -2.08
N ARG A 230 11.41 7.50 -3.01
CA ARG A 230 12.01 7.23 -4.31
C ARG A 230 13.43 6.64 -4.17
N ALA A 231 14.24 7.15 -3.24
CA ALA A 231 15.58 6.62 -2.95
C ALA A 231 15.52 5.18 -2.43
N LEU A 232 14.52 4.84 -1.61
CA LEU A 232 14.29 3.47 -1.13
C LEU A 232 13.95 2.54 -2.29
N LEU A 233 12.98 2.88 -3.15
CA LEU A 233 12.61 2.07 -4.32
C LEU A 233 13.81 1.90 -5.27
N THR A 234 14.58 2.96 -5.49
CA THR A 234 15.79 2.94 -6.33
C THR A 234 16.82 1.96 -5.78
N ALA A 235 17.17 2.03 -4.49
CA ALA A 235 18.15 1.14 -3.89
C ALA A 235 17.73 -0.33 -3.97
N LEU A 236 16.45 -0.64 -3.71
CA LEU A 236 15.92 -1.99 -3.83
C LEU A 236 15.97 -2.51 -5.26
N SER A 237 15.60 -1.68 -6.25
CA SER A 237 15.64 -2.08 -7.66
C SER A 237 17.08 -2.22 -8.21
N GLU A 238 18.03 -1.49 -7.67
CA GLU A 238 19.47 -1.67 -7.95
C GLU A 238 20.05 -2.91 -7.24
N GLY A 239 19.28 -3.57 -6.37
CA GLY A 239 19.74 -4.73 -5.59
C GLY A 239 20.84 -4.37 -4.60
N ARG A 240 20.84 -3.17 -4.07
CA ARG A 240 21.76 -2.72 -3.03
C ARG A 240 21.03 -2.41 -1.71
N PRO A 241 21.67 -2.52 -0.57
CA PRO A 241 21.06 -2.17 0.71
C PRO A 241 20.55 -0.73 0.70
N PRO A 242 19.28 -0.47 1.07
CA PRO A 242 18.76 0.88 1.23
C PRO A 242 19.45 1.65 2.36
N ALA A 243 19.35 2.99 2.32
CA ALA A 243 19.73 3.81 3.46
C ALA A 243 18.93 3.38 4.71
N SER A 244 19.56 3.47 5.87
CA SER A 244 18.96 3.07 7.14
C SER A 244 19.16 4.15 8.20
N LYS A 245 18.12 4.35 9.02
CA LYS A 245 18.16 5.19 10.22
C LYS A 245 17.77 4.38 11.46
N ALA A 246 17.93 4.96 12.63
CA ALA A 246 17.52 4.29 13.88
C ALA A 246 16.01 4.02 13.87
N ALA A 247 15.61 2.79 14.17
CA ALA A 247 14.19 2.40 14.26
C ALA A 247 13.44 3.18 15.36
N SER A 248 14.14 3.71 16.37
CA SER A 248 13.58 4.59 17.39
C SER A 248 13.04 5.93 16.86
N GLN A 249 13.23 6.23 15.57
CA GLN A 249 12.57 7.36 14.90
C GLN A 249 11.13 7.03 14.47
N LEU A 250 10.72 5.77 14.52
CA LEU A 250 9.36 5.33 14.23
C LEU A 250 8.55 5.21 15.51
N LEU A 251 7.31 5.63 15.45
CA LEU A 251 6.31 5.38 16.49
C LEU A 251 5.53 4.13 16.12
N PHE A 252 5.47 3.17 17.02
CA PHE A 252 4.77 1.92 16.77
C PHE A 252 3.41 1.94 17.45
N PHE A 253 2.38 1.53 16.72
CA PHE A 253 1.00 1.42 17.19
C PHE A 253 0.46 0.03 16.89
N GLN A 254 -0.37 -0.48 17.77
CA GLN A 254 -1.17 -1.68 17.53
C GLN A 254 -2.65 -1.36 17.59
N VAL A 255 -3.44 -2.12 16.84
CA VAL A 255 -4.90 -2.03 16.93
C VAL A 255 -5.35 -2.60 18.26
N HIS A 256 -6.11 -1.79 18.99
CA HIS A 256 -6.68 -2.16 20.28
C HIS A 256 -8.16 -2.50 20.16
N HIS A 257 -8.89 -1.80 19.28
CA HIS A 257 -10.30 -2.03 19.05
C HIS A 257 -10.73 -1.59 17.64
N GLU A 258 -11.77 -2.23 17.11
CA GLU A 258 -12.45 -1.80 15.88
C GLU A 258 -13.83 -1.24 16.21
N LEU A 259 -14.11 0.00 15.81
CA LEU A 259 -15.46 0.53 15.85
C LEU A 259 -16.22 0.01 14.63
N MET A 260 -17.25 -0.81 14.86
CA MET A 260 -18.10 -1.38 13.82
C MET A 260 -19.41 -0.58 13.75
N ARG A 261 -19.86 -0.26 12.53
CA ARG A 261 -21.23 0.23 12.33
C ARG A 261 -22.17 -0.98 12.38
N GLN A 262 -22.95 -1.12 13.46
CA GLN A 262 -23.86 -2.25 13.63
C GLN A 262 -25.29 -1.93 13.20
N THR A 263 -25.69 -0.64 13.28
CA THR A 263 -27.04 -0.22 12.88
C THR A 263 -27.00 1.06 12.02
N ASP A 264 -28.16 1.42 11.46
CA ASP A 264 -28.31 2.66 10.69
C ASP A 264 -28.23 3.92 11.57
N SER A 265 -28.40 3.78 12.89
CA SER A 265 -28.28 4.90 13.85
C SER A 265 -26.84 5.16 14.30
N PHE A 266 -25.86 4.41 13.78
CA PHE A 266 -24.46 4.63 14.12
C PHE A 266 -23.97 6.02 13.78
N GLN A 267 -23.26 6.63 14.73
CA GLN A 267 -22.59 7.91 14.51
C GLN A 267 -21.28 7.98 15.31
N LEU A 268 -20.29 8.62 14.71
CA LEU A 268 -19.07 8.99 15.42
C LEU A 268 -19.29 10.29 16.20
N CYS A 269 -18.83 10.32 17.45
CA CYS A 269 -19.00 11.45 18.37
C CYS A 269 -17.82 12.45 18.33
N PHE A 270 -17.14 12.55 17.20
CA PHE A 270 -16.05 13.48 16.96
C PHE A 270 -16.13 14.04 15.52
N ALA A 271 -15.33 15.07 15.23
CA ALA A 271 -15.37 15.75 13.93
C ALA A 271 -15.11 14.78 12.76
N GLU A 272 -15.92 14.90 11.70
CA GLU A 272 -15.84 14.00 10.55
C GLU A 272 -14.49 14.08 9.82
N ASP A 273 -13.84 15.24 9.86
CA ASP A 273 -12.53 15.52 9.25
C ASP A 273 -11.34 15.30 10.17
N ILE A 274 -11.55 14.65 11.32
CA ILE A 274 -10.47 14.41 12.29
C ILE A 274 -9.27 13.71 11.64
N ALA A 275 -8.08 14.15 11.97
CA ALA A 275 -6.84 13.57 11.44
C ALA A 275 -6.60 12.15 12.00
N ASN A 276 -6.04 11.26 11.16
CA ASN A 276 -5.52 9.98 11.64
C ASN A 276 -4.54 10.21 12.80
N PHE A 277 -4.52 9.27 13.74
CA PHE A 277 -3.74 9.31 14.99
C PHE A 277 -4.10 10.49 15.92
N SER A 278 -5.30 11.06 15.80
CA SER A 278 -5.81 11.96 16.83
C SER A 278 -6.09 11.18 18.11
N ARG A 279 -5.61 11.74 19.24
CA ARG A 279 -5.68 11.12 20.57
C ARG A 279 -6.98 11.49 21.26
N PHE A 280 -7.56 10.52 21.93
CA PHE A 280 -8.72 10.68 22.82
C PHE A 280 -8.37 10.23 24.23
N GLU A 281 -8.76 11.05 25.21
CA GLU A 281 -8.51 10.79 26.63
C GLU A 281 -9.50 9.75 27.17
N PRO A 282 -9.16 9.11 28.31
CA PRO A 282 -10.08 8.24 29.03
C PRO A 282 -11.46 8.88 29.27
N ASN A 283 -12.50 8.04 29.23
CA ASN A 283 -13.90 8.47 29.39
C ASN A 283 -14.42 9.43 28.32
N THR A 284 -13.80 9.47 27.13
CA THR A 284 -14.34 10.17 25.97
C THR A 284 -15.31 9.26 25.23
N LEU A 285 -16.53 9.76 24.92
CA LEU A 285 -17.48 9.07 24.05
C LEU A 285 -17.01 9.17 22.59
N LEU A 286 -16.79 8.03 21.92
CA LEU A 286 -16.30 7.98 20.54
C LEU A 286 -17.37 7.63 19.53
N ALA A 287 -18.33 6.79 19.90
CA ALA A 287 -19.40 6.38 18.99
C ALA A 287 -20.67 6.05 19.76
N GLN A 288 -21.80 6.24 19.09
CA GLN A 288 -23.13 5.80 19.52
C GLN A 288 -23.75 4.97 18.42
N ASP A 289 -24.39 3.85 18.76
CA ASP A 289 -24.97 2.92 17.78
C ASP A 289 -26.29 2.31 18.28
N GLY A 290 -27.25 3.14 18.60
CA GLY A 290 -28.60 2.71 18.98
C GLY A 290 -28.61 1.57 19.99
N GLU A 291 -29.22 0.43 19.62
CA GLU A 291 -29.30 -0.76 20.47
C GLU A 291 -27.95 -1.47 20.66
N ALA A 292 -26.97 -1.23 19.79
CA ALA A 292 -25.63 -1.80 19.94
C ALA A 292 -24.81 -1.09 21.02
N GLY A 293 -25.26 0.10 21.46
CA GLY A 293 -24.72 0.84 22.61
C GLY A 293 -23.66 1.89 22.24
N ASP A 294 -23.17 2.53 23.27
CA ASP A 294 -22.16 3.58 23.19
C ASP A 294 -20.75 3.01 23.37
N PHE A 295 -19.78 3.58 22.63
CA PHE A 295 -18.37 3.24 22.82
C PHE A 295 -17.62 4.40 23.49
N TRP A 296 -17.05 4.11 24.65
CA TRP A 296 -16.26 5.02 25.47
C TRP A 296 -14.79 4.58 25.52
N VAL A 297 -13.87 5.53 25.51
CA VAL A 297 -12.45 5.26 25.80
C VAL A 297 -12.33 4.76 27.23
N GLY A 298 -11.68 3.62 27.43
CA GLY A 298 -11.40 3.04 28.75
C GLY A 298 -10.36 3.85 29.54
N ASP A 299 -9.61 3.16 30.39
CA ASP A 299 -8.65 3.81 31.30
C ASP A 299 -7.38 4.33 30.60
N THR A 300 -7.09 3.90 29.40
CA THR A 300 -5.91 4.31 28.61
C THR A 300 -6.32 5.10 27.38
N PRO A 301 -5.60 6.19 27.03
CA PRO A 301 -5.89 6.97 25.85
C PRO A 301 -5.79 6.11 24.58
N LEU A 302 -6.70 6.35 23.62
CA LEU A 302 -6.71 5.71 22.32
C LEU A 302 -6.53 6.74 21.19
N TYR A 303 -6.05 6.27 20.05
CA TYR A 303 -5.85 7.07 18.86
C TYR A 303 -6.72 6.53 17.74
N VAL A 304 -7.37 7.40 16.96
CA VAL A 304 -8.26 6.98 15.87
C VAL A 304 -7.48 6.92 14.55
N VAL A 305 -7.71 5.84 13.77
CA VAL A 305 -7.14 5.70 12.43
C VAL A 305 -8.23 5.24 11.46
N PHE A 306 -8.25 5.83 10.27
CA PHE A 306 -9.19 5.55 9.18
C PHE A 306 -10.68 5.70 9.57
N PRO A 307 -11.10 6.78 10.27
CA PRO A 307 -12.50 6.94 10.62
C PRO A 307 -13.38 7.21 9.39
N ASN A 308 -14.52 6.54 9.31
CA ASN A 308 -15.55 6.74 8.29
C ASN A 308 -16.91 6.25 8.83
N ALA A 309 -17.80 7.18 9.18
CA ALA A 309 -19.14 6.83 9.68
C ALA A 309 -20.06 6.30 8.56
N ASN A 310 -19.75 6.57 7.29
CA ASN A 310 -20.58 6.24 6.12
C ASN A 310 -20.26 4.87 5.50
N VAL A 311 -19.68 3.95 6.28
CA VAL A 311 -19.49 2.56 5.85
C VAL A 311 -20.83 1.80 5.88
N GLU A 312 -20.90 0.66 5.23
CA GLU A 312 -22.07 -0.21 5.29
C GLU A 312 -22.29 -0.77 6.71
N VAL A 313 -23.54 -1.11 7.04
CA VAL A 313 -23.85 -1.84 8.28
C VAL A 313 -23.09 -3.16 8.30
N GLY A 314 -22.47 -3.48 9.42
CA GLY A 314 -21.56 -4.61 9.58
C GLY A 314 -20.10 -4.31 9.18
N ALA A 315 -19.81 -3.13 8.62
CA ALA A 315 -18.45 -2.75 8.26
C ALA A 315 -17.76 -1.91 9.35
N ARG A 316 -16.42 -1.91 9.31
CA ARG A 316 -15.58 -1.17 10.25
C ARG A 316 -15.60 0.33 9.97
N ALA A 317 -16.05 1.12 10.95
CA ALA A 317 -16.10 2.58 10.89
C ALA A 317 -14.80 3.25 11.34
N ALA A 318 -13.99 2.64 12.20
CA ALA A 318 -12.68 3.16 12.59
C ALA A 318 -11.80 2.07 13.23
N LEU A 319 -10.49 2.31 13.24
CA LEU A 319 -9.53 1.61 14.10
C LEU A 319 -9.21 2.51 15.30
N LEU A 320 -9.21 1.93 16.49
CA LEU A 320 -8.69 2.53 17.71
C LEU A 320 -7.38 1.85 18.06
N VAL A 321 -6.32 2.62 18.14
CA VAL A 321 -4.96 2.12 18.28
C VAL A 321 -4.29 2.70 19.52
N ALA A 322 -3.33 1.97 20.07
CA ALA A 322 -2.50 2.42 21.17
C ALA A 322 -1.02 2.30 20.80
N PRO A 323 -0.13 3.20 21.29
CA PRO A 323 1.29 3.06 21.09
C PRO A 323 1.81 1.79 21.78
N ILE A 324 2.84 1.18 21.17
CA ILE A 324 3.61 0.08 21.76
C ILE A 324 4.89 0.69 22.33
N GLU A 325 5.22 0.35 23.58
CA GLU A 325 6.45 0.77 24.23
C GLU A 325 7.71 0.03 23.70
#